data_180905252ac451e91afee03a9737af2b
#
_entry.id   180905252ac451e91afee03a9737af2b
#
_cell.length_a   1.000
_cell.length_b   1.000
_cell.length_c   1.000
_cell.angle_alpha   90.00
_cell.angle_beta   90.00
_cell.angle_gamma   90.00
#
_symmetry.space_group_name_H-M   'P 1'
#
loop_
_entity.id
_entity.type
_entity.pdbx_description
1 polymer ?
#
loop_
_entity_poly.entity_id
_entity_poly.type
_entity_poly.pdbx_seq_one_letter_code
_entity_poly.pdbx_strand_id
1 'polypeptide(L)'
;ADDQIIIGKTENEVQEAVHKLSQVAIQYGMIISTGKTKVMAFQGQEPIRAKIVIDGKLIEQINQFKYLGYSLEYRKSQDVEIKLNRFRHFCGTIQRTLKHNVRRETLLKLYKVVALPLLLYGCECWTLTSDQLRRIEASEMRFLRYVTGYTLLDHKRSADIRQELNIEPVTALIEKYRINWTEHILRMPNTRIAKAALHYKPRGTRNIGRPLKRWREQL
;
A
#
# COMPACT_ATOMS: atom_id res chain seq x y z
N ALA A 1 17.39 -6.98 8.79
CA ALA A 1 15.95 -6.75 8.99
C ALA A 1 15.43 -7.83 9.93
N ASP A 2 14.83 -7.41 11.01
CA ASP A 2 14.29 -8.23 12.09
C ASP A 2 12.83 -8.64 11.86
N ASP A 3 12.10 -7.90 11.03
CA ASP A 3 10.73 -8.25 10.63
C ASP A 3 10.72 -9.35 9.56
N GLN A 4 10.01 -10.46 9.82
CA GLN A 4 9.89 -11.60 8.92
C GLN A 4 8.43 -11.97 8.67
N ILE A 5 8.12 -12.44 7.46
CA ILE A 5 6.83 -13.03 7.10
C ILE A 5 7.04 -14.49 6.71
N ILE A 6 6.30 -15.38 7.34
CA ILE A 6 6.21 -16.79 6.97
C ILE A 6 4.88 -17.02 6.27
N ILE A 7 4.91 -17.63 5.09
CA ILE A 7 3.72 -17.94 4.28
C ILE A 7 3.66 -19.44 4.08
N GLY A 8 2.56 -20.07 4.46
CA GLY A 8 2.28 -21.48 4.23
C GLY A 8 0.87 -21.68 3.66
N LYS A 9 0.62 -22.84 3.08
CA LYS A 9 -0.68 -23.22 2.54
C LYS A 9 -1.59 -23.82 3.61
N THR A 10 -1.00 -24.39 4.65
CA THR A 10 -1.69 -25.04 5.77
C THR A 10 -1.14 -24.51 7.09
N GLU A 11 -1.94 -24.67 8.14
CA GLU A 11 -1.55 -24.37 9.53
C GLU A 11 -0.29 -25.13 9.94
N ASN A 12 -0.21 -26.44 9.60
CA ASN A 12 0.93 -27.28 9.92
C ASN A 12 2.23 -26.78 9.25
N GLU A 13 2.19 -26.42 7.96
CA GLU A 13 3.35 -25.85 7.27
C GLU A 13 3.87 -24.57 7.96
N VAL A 14 2.96 -23.70 8.38
CA VAL A 14 3.33 -22.47 9.10
C VAL A 14 3.88 -22.81 10.47
N GLN A 15 3.27 -23.75 11.20
CA GLN A 15 3.73 -24.18 12.53
C GLN A 15 5.13 -24.78 12.48
N GLU A 16 5.41 -25.65 11.51
CA GLU A 16 6.75 -26.24 11.31
C GLU A 16 7.79 -25.17 10.97
N ALA A 17 7.47 -24.25 10.07
CA ALA A 17 8.38 -23.18 9.68
C ALA A 17 8.70 -22.26 10.86
N VAL A 18 7.70 -21.92 11.67
CA VAL A 18 7.87 -21.13 12.89
C VAL A 18 8.71 -21.87 13.92
N HIS A 19 8.50 -23.17 14.10
CA HIS A 19 9.29 -23.99 15.03
C HIS A 19 10.77 -24.02 14.61
N LYS A 20 11.05 -24.27 13.32
CA LYS A 20 12.42 -24.22 12.77
C LYS A 20 13.07 -22.84 12.97
N LEU A 21 12.31 -21.78 12.71
CA LEU A 21 12.78 -20.41 12.92
C LEU A 21 13.12 -20.15 14.39
N SER A 22 12.26 -20.61 15.34
CA SER A 22 12.50 -20.47 16.78
C SER A 22 13.77 -21.21 17.20
N GLN A 23 13.98 -22.45 16.73
CA GLN A 23 15.19 -23.21 17.02
C GLN A 23 16.47 -22.49 16.52
N VAL A 24 16.44 -21.98 15.28
CA VAL A 24 17.57 -21.25 14.72
C VAL A 24 17.80 -19.93 15.48
N ALA A 25 16.74 -19.21 15.80
CA ALA A 25 16.84 -17.95 16.56
C ALA A 25 17.55 -18.18 17.91
N ILE A 26 17.17 -19.24 18.65
CA ILE A 26 17.80 -19.58 19.94
C ILE A 26 19.30 -19.88 19.78
N GLN A 27 19.72 -20.59 18.72
CA GLN A 27 21.14 -20.85 18.45
C GLN A 27 21.97 -19.58 18.28
N TYR A 28 21.36 -18.50 17.82
CA TYR A 28 21.99 -17.19 17.66
C TYR A 28 21.68 -16.21 18.82
N GLY A 29 21.16 -16.69 19.94
CA GLY A 29 20.81 -15.88 21.10
C GLY A 29 19.66 -14.90 20.87
N MET A 30 18.81 -15.15 19.86
CA MET A 30 17.66 -14.32 19.53
C MET A 30 16.35 -14.95 20.05
N ILE A 31 15.38 -14.12 20.41
CA ILE A 31 14.08 -14.54 20.90
C ILE A 31 12.99 -13.96 20.01
N ILE A 32 12.04 -14.80 19.59
CA ILE A 32 10.87 -14.36 18.84
C ILE A 32 9.92 -13.61 19.79
N SER A 33 9.58 -12.39 19.46
CA SER A 33 8.62 -11.60 20.23
C SER A 33 7.19 -12.09 20.00
N THR A 34 6.69 -12.98 20.84
CA THR A 34 5.32 -13.56 20.75
C THR A 34 4.23 -12.49 20.85
N GLY A 35 4.46 -11.41 21.60
CA GLY A 35 3.49 -10.31 21.73
C GLY A 35 3.34 -9.47 20.47
N LYS A 36 4.43 -9.31 19.68
CA LYS A 36 4.43 -8.57 18.41
C LYS A 36 4.10 -9.47 17.22
N THR A 37 4.39 -10.76 17.32
CA THR A 37 4.08 -11.74 16.26
C THR A 37 2.56 -11.93 16.15
N LYS A 38 2.06 -11.97 14.93
CA LYS A 38 0.63 -12.12 14.64
C LYS A 38 0.42 -13.16 13.55
N VAL A 39 -0.75 -13.77 13.52
CA VAL A 39 -1.18 -14.73 12.51
C VAL A 39 -2.35 -14.14 11.71
N MET A 40 -2.32 -14.32 10.39
CA MET A 40 -3.45 -14.04 9.51
C MET A 40 -3.73 -15.27 8.66
N ALA A 41 -4.99 -15.68 8.58
CA ALA A 41 -5.42 -16.79 7.75
C ALA A 41 -6.33 -16.27 6.61
N PHE A 42 -6.00 -16.61 5.36
CA PHE A 42 -6.71 -16.16 4.17
C PHE A 42 -7.37 -17.33 3.47
N GLN A 43 -8.67 -17.53 3.69
CA GLN A 43 -9.44 -18.56 2.97
C GLN A 43 -10.91 -18.14 2.84
N GLY A 44 -11.45 -18.16 1.62
CA GLY A 44 -12.87 -17.89 1.37
C GLY A 44 -13.30 -16.46 1.70
N GLN A 45 -14.56 -16.30 2.09
CA GLN A 45 -15.15 -15.00 2.42
C GLN A 45 -14.98 -14.62 3.89
N GLU A 46 -14.79 -15.61 4.77
CA GLU A 46 -14.61 -15.39 6.21
C GLU A 46 -13.25 -15.94 6.67
N PRO A 47 -12.61 -15.28 7.64
CA PRO A 47 -11.34 -15.77 8.17
C PRO A 47 -11.57 -17.08 8.94
N ILE A 48 -10.79 -18.09 8.56
CA ILE A 48 -10.72 -19.33 9.34
C ILE A 48 -9.87 -19.13 10.60
N ARG A 49 -10.13 -19.92 11.63
CA ARG A 49 -9.30 -19.93 12.82
C ARG A 49 -8.03 -20.74 12.54
N ALA A 50 -6.88 -20.15 12.83
CA ALA A 50 -5.57 -20.81 12.81
C ALA A 50 -4.93 -20.69 14.19
N LYS A 51 -4.36 -21.80 14.68
CA LYS A 51 -3.70 -21.87 15.99
C LYS A 51 -2.21 -22.09 15.78
N ILE A 52 -1.42 -21.05 15.91
CA ILE A 52 0.04 -21.13 15.87
C ILE A 52 0.58 -20.91 17.28
N VAL A 53 1.47 -21.79 17.70
CA VAL A 53 2.09 -21.76 19.03
C VAL A 53 3.59 -21.53 18.91
N ILE A 54 4.13 -20.59 19.71
CA ILE A 54 5.55 -20.31 19.82
C ILE A 54 5.92 -20.35 21.32
N ASP A 55 6.88 -21.18 21.68
CA ASP A 55 7.35 -21.34 23.05
C ASP A 55 6.21 -21.53 24.08
N GLY A 56 5.24 -22.41 23.72
CA GLY A 56 4.07 -22.70 24.54
C GLY A 56 2.99 -21.62 24.58
N LYS A 57 3.18 -20.50 23.86
CA LYS A 57 2.22 -19.38 23.82
C LYS A 57 1.45 -19.40 22.51
N LEU A 58 0.12 -19.30 22.59
CA LEU A 58 -0.74 -19.13 21.42
C LEU A 58 -0.55 -17.73 20.84
N ILE A 59 -0.28 -17.67 19.53
CA ILE A 59 -0.13 -16.39 18.82
C ILE A 59 -1.50 -15.83 18.46
N GLU A 60 -1.68 -14.54 18.68
CA GLU A 60 -2.92 -13.83 18.38
C GLU A 60 -3.20 -13.80 16.88
N GLN A 61 -4.39 -14.25 16.49
CA GLN A 61 -4.88 -14.13 15.13
C GLN A 61 -5.59 -12.80 14.95
N ILE A 62 -5.23 -12.10 13.86
CA ILE A 62 -5.77 -10.79 13.52
C ILE A 62 -6.26 -10.74 12.08
N ASN A 63 -7.15 -9.77 11.76
CA ASN A 63 -7.69 -9.54 10.43
C ASN A 63 -7.05 -8.34 9.72
N GLN A 64 -6.23 -7.58 10.43
CA GLN A 64 -5.51 -6.43 9.91
C GLN A 64 -4.14 -6.34 10.57
N PHE A 65 -3.10 -6.13 9.77
CA PHE A 65 -1.73 -5.98 10.25
C PHE A 65 -0.98 -4.92 9.46
N LYS A 66 -0.19 -4.12 10.16
CA LYS A 66 0.68 -3.13 9.53
C LYS A 66 2.08 -3.71 9.37
N TYR A 67 2.49 -3.95 8.13
CA TYR A 67 3.80 -4.47 7.80
C TYR A 67 4.56 -3.52 6.88
N LEU A 68 5.78 -3.11 7.29
CA LEU A 68 6.63 -2.17 6.55
C LEU A 68 5.88 -0.92 6.06
N GLY A 69 4.99 -0.38 6.89
CA GLY A 69 4.21 0.81 6.54
C GLY A 69 3.01 0.58 5.62
N TYR A 70 2.76 -0.67 5.21
CA TYR A 70 1.60 -1.09 4.44
C TYR A 70 0.56 -1.76 5.33
N SER A 71 -0.74 -1.50 5.11
CA SER A 71 -1.83 -2.17 5.83
C SER A 71 -2.26 -3.41 5.08
N LEU A 72 -1.97 -4.59 5.66
CA LEU A 72 -2.46 -5.88 5.18
C LEU A 72 -3.80 -6.15 5.86
N GLU A 73 -4.81 -6.46 5.06
CA GLU A 73 -6.17 -6.72 5.55
C GLU A 73 -6.77 -7.94 4.88
N TYR A 74 -7.56 -8.69 5.65
CA TYR A 74 -8.22 -9.91 5.18
C TYR A 74 -9.19 -9.62 4.02
N ARG A 75 -9.96 -8.54 4.11
CA ARG A 75 -10.98 -8.20 3.11
C ARG A 75 -10.46 -7.14 2.13
N LYS A 76 -10.96 -5.93 2.24
CA LYS A 76 -10.61 -4.82 1.33
C LYS A 76 -9.55 -3.93 1.98
N SER A 77 -8.42 -3.79 1.34
CA SER A 77 -7.35 -2.92 1.84
C SER A 77 -7.82 -1.46 2.00
N GLN A 78 -7.59 -0.90 3.18
CA GLN A 78 -7.81 0.52 3.49
C GLN A 78 -6.53 1.36 3.30
N ASP A 79 -5.44 0.75 2.84
CA ASP A 79 -4.15 1.41 2.72
C ASP A 79 -4.22 2.70 1.89
N VAL A 80 -4.98 2.69 0.78
CA VAL A 80 -5.22 3.86 -0.07
C VAL A 80 -5.85 5.00 0.74
N GLU A 81 -6.86 4.71 1.54
CA GLU A 81 -7.55 5.72 2.35
C GLU A 81 -6.64 6.28 3.44
N ILE A 82 -5.87 5.42 4.10
CA ILE A 82 -4.91 5.82 5.13
C ILE A 82 -3.88 6.78 4.55
N LYS A 83 -3.30 6.45 3.39
CA LYS A 83 -2.29 7.28 2.73
C LYS A 83 -2.87 8.56 2.16
N LEU A 84 -4.06 8.49 1.57
CA LEU A 84 -4.76 9.67 1.07
C LEU A 84 -5.11 10.66 2.20
N ASN A 85 -5.52 10.16 3.36
CA ASN A 85 -5.79 10.98 4.52
C ASN A 85 -4.51 11.63 5.08
N ARG A 86 -3.38 10.90 5.12
CA ARG A 86 -2.07 11.47 5.49
C ARG A 86 -1.64 12.56 4.52
N PHE A 87 -1.77 12.31 3.22
CA PHE A 87 -1.48 13.30 2.18
C PHE A 87 -2.32 14.57 2.38
N ARG A 88 -3.64 14.43 2.55
CA ARG A 88 -4.55 15.55 2.80
C ARG A 88 -4.20 16.32 4.07
N HIS A 89 -3.88 15.60 5.13
CA HIS A 89 -3.48 16.21 6.41
C HIS A 89 -2.20 17.03 6.23
N PHE A 90 -1.17 16.47 5.59
CA PHE A 90 0.09 17.16 5.32
C PHE A 90 -0.13 18.41 4.45
N CYS A 91 -0.84 18.28 3.33
CA CYS A 91 -1.18 19.42 2.47
C CYS A 91 -1.98 20.50 3.22
N GLY A 92 -2.94 20.09 4.04
CA GLY A 92 -3.72 21.03 4.87
C GLY A 92 -2.87 21.71 5.95
N THR A 93 -1.87 21.04 6.49
CA THR A 93 -0.91 21.65 7.43
C THR A 93 -0.06 22.70 6.73
N ILE A 94 0.47 22.40 5.54
CA ILE A 94 1.20 23.39 4.73
C ILE A 94 0.34 24.63 4.48
N GLN A 95 -0.91 24.43 4.05
CA GLN A 95 -1.84 25.53 3.75
C GLN A 95 -2.12 26.42 4.97
N ARG A 96 -2.23 25.83 6.17
CA ARG A 96 -2.51 26.58 7.40
C ARG A 96 -1.27 27.28 7.98
N THR A 97 -0.10 26.62 7.93
CA THR A 97 1.11 27.12 8.60
C THR A 97 1.92 28.04 7.73
N LEU A 98 2.04 27.75 6.44
CA LEU A 98 2.91 28.52 5.54
C LEU A 98 2.17 29.67 4.83
N LYS A 99 0.82 29.63 4.77
CA LYS A 99 -0.02 30.66 4.16
C LYS A 99 0.64 31.30 2.91
N HIS A 100 0.55 32.64 2.78
CA HIS A 100 1.06 33.40 1.63
C HIS A 100 2.54 33.83 1.74
N ASN A 101 3.24 33.45 2.82
CA ASN A 101 4.60 33.91 3.10
C ASN A 101 5.70 33.05 2.48
N VAL A 102 5.33 32.02 1.69
CA VAL A 102 6.28 31.07 1.12
C VAL A 102 6.20 31.10 -0.41
N ARG A 103 7.38 31.13 -1.05
CA ARG A 103 7.48 31.09 -2.51
C ARG A 103 6.86 29.82 -3.09
N ARG A 104 6.25 29.95 -4.26
CA ARG A 104 5.61 28.87 -5.01
C ARG A 104 6.55 27.65 -5.20
N GLU A 105 7.81 27.91 -5.53
CA GLU A 105 8.84 26.89 -5.73
C GLU A 105 9.08 26.05 -4.47
N THR A 106 9.06 26.70 -3.30
CA THR A 106 9.22 26.00 -2.01
C THR A 106 8.01 25.11 -1.72
N LEU A 107 6.79 25.57 -1.99
CA LEU A 107 5.58 24.75 -1.84
C LEU A 107 5.61 23.53 -2.77
N LEU A 108 6.05 23.71 -4.02
CA LEU A 108 6.23 22.63 -4.98
C LEU A 108 7.32 21.67 -4.56
N LYS A 109 8.42 22.15 -3.98
CA LYS A 109 9.49 21.31 -3.43
C LYS A 109 8.96 20.45 -2.28
N LEU A 110 8.20 21.01 -1.34
CA LEU A 110 7.57 20.26 -0.25
C LEU A 110 6.58 19.22 -0.79
N TYR A 111 5.81 19.57 -1.80
CA TYR A 111 4.91 18.63 -2.48
C TYR A 111 5.69 17.45 -3.07
N LYS A 112 6.75 17.71 -3.85
CA LYS A 112 7.54 16.66 -4.54
C LYS A 112 8.33 15.80 -3.56
N VAL A 113 8.90 16.40 -2.50
CA VAL A 113 9.83 15.70 -1.60
C VAL A 113 9.12 15.01 -0.44
N VAL A 114 7.97 15.52 0.01
CA VAL A 114 7.28 14.96 1.18
C VAL A 114 5.87 14.46 0.83
N ALA A 115 5.01 15.30 0.25
CA ALA A 115 3.62 14.95 0.04
C ALA A 115 3.44 13.77 -0.93
N LEU A 116 4.11 13.81 -2.09
CA LEU A 116 4.05 12.72 -3.07
C LEU A 116 4.60 11.39 -2.52
N PRO A 117 5.78 11.32 -1.91
CA PRO A 117 6.26 10.07 -1.30
C PRO A 117 5.34 9.52 -0.21
N LEU A 118 4.71 10.36 0.62
CA LEU A 118 3.73 9.91 1.60
C LEU A 118 2.52 9.24 0.96
N LEU A 119 2.08 9.75 -0.19
CA LEU A 119 0.97 9.18 -0.94
C LEU A 119 1.37 7.94 -1.72
N LEU A 120 2.51 8.00 -2.43
CA LEU A 120 2.91 7.00 -3.41
C LEU A 120 3.63 5.78 -2.82
N TYR A 121 3.99 5.80 -1.53
CA TYR A 121 4.67 4.67 -0.90
C TYR A 121 3.84 3.38 -0.97
N GLY A 122 4.33 2.36 -1.69
CA GLY A 122 3.66 1.07 -1.89
C GLY A 122 2.46 1.13 -2.85
N CYS A 123 2.31 2.21 -3.63
CA CYS A 123 1.21 2.36 -4.59
C CYS A 123 1.25 1.33 -5.72
N GLU A 124 2.41 0.73 -5.97
CA GLU A 124 2.61 -0.35 -6.92
C GLU A 124 1.76 -1.59 -6.58
N CYS A 125 1.44 -1.80 -5.30
CA CYS A 125 0.61 -2.92 -4.83
C CYS A 125 -0.89 -2.63 -4.88
N TRP A 126 -1.31 -1.39 -5.17
CA TRP A 126 -2.72 -1.01 -5.10
C TRP A 126 -3.55 -1.58 -6.25
N THR A 127 -4.77 -1.99 -5.90
CA THR A 127 -5.85 -2.25 -6.86
C THR A 127 -6.89 -1.14 -6.71
N LEU A 128 -6.84 -0.16 -7.60
CA LEU A 128 -7.62 1.06 -7.48
C LEU A 128 -8.97 0.97 -8.20
N THR A 129 -10.02 1.44 -7.56
CA THR A 129 -11.31 1.71 -8.18
C THR A 129 -11.28 3.08 -8.86
N SER A 130 -12.18 3.30 -9.84
CA SER A 130 -12.30 4.61 -10.50
C SER A 130 -12.64 5.74 -9.52
N ASP A 131 -13.36 5.41 -8.44
CA ASP A 131 -13.65 6.38 -7.38
C ASP A 131 -12.41 6.76 -6.58
N GLN A 132 -11.59 5.78 -6.21
CA GLN A 132 -10.33 6.03 -5.51
C GLN A 132 -9.38 6.88 -6.37
N LEU A 133 -9.25 6.59 -7.67
CA LEU A 133 -8.46 7.40 -8.59
C LEU A 133 -8.95 8.86 -8.62
N ARG A 134 -10.26 9.07 -8.79
CA ARG A 134 -10.85 10.43 -8.77
C ARG A 134 -10.57 11.16 -7.45
N ARG A 135 -10.66 10.47 -6.32
CA ARG A 135 -10.41 11.05 -4.99
C ARG A 135 -8.93 11.41 -4.78
N ILE A 136 -8.02 10.62 -5.31
CA ILE A 136 -6.58 10.91 -5.31
C ILE A 136 -6.31 12.16 -6.15
N GLU A 137 -6.79 12.20 -7.39
CA GLU A 137 -6.64 13.36 -8.29
C GLU A 137 -7.26 14.64 -7.72
N ALA A 138 -8.47 14.54 -7.18
CA ALA A 138 -9.14 15.70 -6.57
C ALA A 138 -8.34 16.25 -5.38
N SER A 139 -7.70 15.37 -4.59
CA SER A 139 -6.88 15.78 -3.46
C SER A 139 -5.57 16.44 -3.91
N GLU A 140 -4.94 15.93 -4.96
CA GLU A 140 -3.80 16.57 -5.62
C GLU A 140 -4.18 17.94 -6.14
N MET A 141 -5.23 18.04 -6.95
CA MET A 141 -5.66 19.29 -7.57
C MET A 141 -6.06 20.35 -6.57
N ARG A 142 -6.61 19.96 -5.41
CA ARG A 142 -6.88 20.91 -4.33
C ARG A 142 -5.61 21.60 -3.83
N PHE A 143 -4.53 20.85 -3.68
CA PHE A 143 -3.24 21.41 -3.28
C PHE A 143 -2.60 22.24 -4.38
N LEU A 144 -2.61 21.77 -5.64
CA LEU A 144 -2.03 22.50 -6.77
C LEU A 144 -2.75 23.81 -7.05
N ARG A 145 -4.09 23.87 -6.91
CA ARG A 145 -4.84 25.13 -6.98
C ARG A 145 -4.42 26.12 -5.89
N TYR A 146 -4.23 25.64 -4.67
CA TYR A 146 -3.70 26.49 -3.60
C TYR A 146 -2.32 27.06 -3.95
N VAL A 147 -1.43 26.26 -4.51
CA VAL A 147 -0.07 26.70 -4.92
C VAL A 147 -0.14 27.78 -6.02
N THR A 148 -1.07 27.67 -6.96
CA THR A 148 -1.25 28.65 -8.05
C THR A 148 -2.10 29.85 -7.67
N GLY A 149 -2.82 29.79 -6.55
CA GLY A 149 -3.79 30.80 -6.14
C GLY A 149 -5.14 30.69 -6.84
N TYR A 150 -5.37 29.65 -7.67
CA TYR A 150 -6.65 29.45 -8.34
C TYR A 150 -7.70 28.84 -7.42
N THR A 151 -8.91 29.34 -7.54
CA THR A 151 -10.12 28.80 -6.92
C THR A 151 -10.90 27.94 -7.93
N LEU A 152 -11.96 27.32 -7.49
CA LEU A 152 -12.89 26.60 -8.37
C LEU A 152 -13.68 27.56 -9.27
N LEU A 153 -13.87 28.80 -8.82
CA LEU A 153 -14.61 29.84 -9.58
C LEU A 153 -13.83 30.31 -10.81
N ASP A 154 -12.50 30.16 -10.83
CA ASP A 154 -11.67 30.53 -11.97
C ASP A 154 -11.81 29.57 -13.17
N HIS A 155 -12.53 28.46 -12.99
CA HIS A 155 -12.82 27.44 -14.01
C HIS A 155 -11.59 26.92 -14.77
N LYS A 156 -10.38 27.08 -14.21
CA LYS A 156 -9.13 26.58 -14.82
C LYS A 156 -9.12 25.04 -14.86
N ARG A 157 -8.80 24.49 -16.04
CA ARG A 157 -8.70 23.04 -16.23
C ARG A 157 -7.52 22.47 -15.45
N SER A 158 -7.66 21.25 -14.94
CA SER A 158 -6.60 20.57 -14.20
C SER A 158 -5.33 20.35 -15.04
N ALA A 159 -5.49 20.13 -16.35
CA ALA A 159 -4.37 19.97 -17.27
C ALA A 159 -3.54 21.26 -17.37
N ASP A 160 -4.20 22.43 -17.49
CA ASP A 160 -3.55 23.73 -17.62
C ASP A 160 -2.74 24.06 -16.36
N ILE A 161 -3.31 23.77 -15.17
CA ILE A 161 -2.63 23.97 -13.88
C ILE A 161 -1.39 23.09 -13.77
N ARG A 162 -1.49 21.80 -14.15
CA ARG A 162 -0.34 20.89 -14.14
C ARG A 162 0.74 21.32 -15.12
N GLN A 163 0.36 21.78 -16.31
CA GLN A 163 1.29 22.30 -17.32
C GLN A 163 2.01 23.55 -16.80
N GLU A 164 1.29 24.51 -16.22
CA GLU A 164 1.86 25.71 -15.62
C GLU A 164 2.87 25.41 -14.50
N LEU A 165 2.59 24.36 -13.70
CA LEU A 165 3.45 23.93 -12.60
C LEU A 165 4.55 22.95 -13.02
N ASN A 166 4.55 22.49 -14.25
CA ASN A 166 5.39 21.39 -14.75
C ASN A 166 5.34 20.16 -13.81
N ILE A 167 4.10 19.69 -13.59
CA ILE A 167 3.81 18.55 -12.72
C ILE A 167 3.09 17.45 -13.52
N GLU A 168 3.64 16.25 -13.45
CA GLU A 168 3.01 15.04 -13.98
C GLU A 168 1.80 14.66 -13.10
N PRO A 169 0.67 14.18 -13.68
CA PRO A 169 -0.48 13.70 -12.92
C PRO A 169 -0.09 12.59 -11.95
N VAL A 170 -0.61 12.61 -10.74
CA VAL A 170 -0.35 11.58 -9.72
C VAL A 170 -0.79 10.19 -10.20
N THR A 171 -1.82 10.09 -11.03
CA THR A 171 -2.28 8.83 -11.62
C THR A 171 -1.26 8.24 -12.59
N ALA A 172 -0.60 9.07 -13.40
CA ALA A 172 0.49 8.64 -14.28
C ALA A 172 1.72 8.18 -13.47
N LEU A 173 2.02 8.84 -12.35
CA LEU A 173 3.06 8.38 -11.43
C LEU A 173 2.75 6.99 -10.84
N ILE A 174 1.50 6.77 -10.38
CA ILE A 174 1.07 5.45 -9.88
C ILE A 174 1.24 4.37 -10.94
N GLU A 175 0.85 4.64 -12.17
CA GLU A 175 1.00 3.72 -13.29
C GLU A 175 2.48 3.41 -13.57
N LYS A 176 3.33 4.43 -13.59
CA LYS A 176 4.79 4.28 -13.75
C LYS A 176 5.41 3.42 -12.65
N TYR A 177 5.04 3.64 -11.37
CA TYR A 177 5.49 2.80 -10.25
C TYR A 177 5.07 1.33 -10.46
N ARG A 178 3.83 1.10 -10.91
CA ARG A 178 3.31 -0.24 -11.17
C ARG A 178 4.05 -0.93 -12.31
N ILE A 179 4.30 -0.23 -13.41
CA ILE A 179 5.08 -0.75 -14.55
C ILE A 179 6.49 -1.13 -14.09
N ASN A 180 7.21 -0.22 -13.42
CA ASN A 180 8.56 -0.48 -12.91
C ASN A 180 8.60 -1.69 -11.97
N TRP A 181 7.59 -1.82 -11.09
CA TRP A 181 7.47 -2.97 -10.20
C TRP A 181 7.21 -4.27 -10.95
N THR A 182 6.35 -4.24 -11.95
CA THR A 182 6.07 -5.41 -12.82
C THR A 182 7.32 -5.86 -13.54
N GLU A 183 8.07 -4.95 -14.15
CA GLU A 183 9.34 -5.25 -14.81
C GLU A 183 10.36 -5.84 -13.82
N HIS A 184 10.42 -5.30 -12.60
CA HIS A 184 11.27 -5.86 -11.56
C HIS A 184 10.87 -7.31 -11.20
N ILE A 185 9.58 -7.60 -11.04
CA ILE A 185 9.09 -8.97 -10.79
C ILE A 185 9.45 -9.91 -11.96
N LEU A 186 9.31 -9.45 -13.19
CA LEU A 186 9.62 -10.25 -14.38
C LEU A 186 11.09 -10.65 -14.45
N ARG A 187 12.00 -9.83 -13.94
CA ARG A 187 13.44 -10.14 -13.83
C ARG A 187 13.79 -11.09 -12.69
N MET A 188 12.88 -11.30 -11.73
CA MET A 188 13.14 -12.22 -10.60
C MET A 188 13.21 -13.67 -11.05
N PRO A 189 13.97 -14.53 -10.34
CA PRO A 189 13.91 -15.98 -10.52
C PRO A 189 12.50 -16.53 -10.26
N ASN A 190 12.14 -17.62 -10.96
CA ASN A 190 10.81 -18.24 -10.84
C ASN A 190 10.50 -18.78 -9.44
N THR A 191 11.50 -18.99 -8.60
CA THR A 191 11.39 -19.42 -7.22
C THR A 191 10.89 -18.32 -6.27
N ARG A 192 10.88 -17.06 -6.70
CA ARG A 192 10.44 -15.95 -5.86
C ARG A 192 8.91 -15.89 -5.78
N ILE A 193 8.41 -15.72 -4.55
CA ILE A 193 6.96 -15.64 -4.25
C ILE A 193 6.26 -14.56 -5.09
N ALA A 194 6.88 -13.39 -5.26
CA ALA A 194 6.32 -12.31 -6.07
C ALA A 194 6.07 -12.74 -7.53
N LYS A 195 7.01 -13.50 -8.13
CA LYS A 195 6.86 -14.02 -9.49
C LYS A 195 5.77 -15.10 -9.57
N ALA A 196 5.73 -16.00 -8.59
CA ALA A 196 4.66 -17.00 -8.48
C ALA A 196 3.28 -16.33 -8.32
N ALA A 197 3.17 -15.29 -7.50
CA ALA A 197 1.96 -14.52 -7.30
C ALA A 197 1.49 -13.79 -8.57
N LEU A 198 2.40 -13.26 -9.39
CA LEU A 198 2.07 -12.63 -10.67
C LEU A 198 1.35 -13.60 -11.61
N HIS A 199 1.78 -14.87 -11.62
CA HIS A 199 1.20 -15.90 -12.48
C HIS A 199 0.04 -16.67 -11.83
N TYR A 200 -0.22 -16.43 -10.56
CA TYR A 200 -1.27 -17.12 -9.81
C TYR A 200 -2.67 -16.81 -10.37
N LYS A 201 -3.43 -17.87 -10.64
CA LYS A 201 -4.84 -17.79 -11.02
C LYS A 201 -5.67 -18.40 -9.90
N PRO A 202 -6.49 -17.63 -9.18
CA PRO A 202 -7.39 -18.15 -8.15
C PRO A 202 -8.32 -19.19 -8.75
N ARG A 203 -8.54 -20.30 -8.02
CA ARG A 203 -9.53 -21.32 -8.38
C ARG A 203 -10.94 -20.79 -8.09
N GLY A 204 -11.94 -21.27 -8.82
CA GLY A 204 -13.34 -20.93 -8.66
C GLY A 204 -13.83 -19.85 -9.64
N THR A 205 -15.13 -19.60 -9.61
CA THR A 205 -15.81 -18.60 -10.42
C THR A 205 -15.89 -17.27 -9.68
N ARG A 206 -15.96 -16.18 -10.44
CA ARG A 206 -16.25 -14.86 -9.87
C ARG A 206 -17.72 -14.76 -9.48
N ASN A 207 -18.02 -13.99 -8.43
CA ASN A 207 -19.40 -13.69 -8.04
C ASN A 207 -20.18 -13.03 -9.19
N ILE A 208 -21.50 -13.22 -9.19
CA ILE A 208 -22.43 -12.58 -10.12
C ILE A 208 -22.37 -11.05 -9.92
N GLY A 209 -22.48 -10.31 -11.02
CA GLY A 209 -22.38 -8.84 -11.03
C GLY A 209 -21.02 -8.34 -11.53
N ARG A 210 -20.68 -7.07 -11.24
CA ARG A 210 -19.40 -6.47 -11.64
C ARG A 210 -18.27 -6.95 -10.71
N PRO A 211 -17.39 -7.85 -11.16
CA PRO A 211 -16.32 -8.38 -10.30
C PRO A 211 -15.29 -7.29 -9.96
N LEU A 212 -14.69 -7.41 -8.77
CA LEU A 212 -13.55 -6.57 -8.41
C LEU A 212 -12.39 -6.83 -9.37
N LYS A 213 -11.77 -5.76 -9.86
CA LYS A 213 -10.58 -5.86 -10.69
C LYS A 213 -9.45 -6.50 -9.88
N ARG A 214 -8.69 -7.40 -10.51
CA ARG A 214 -7.46 -7.93 -9.94
C ARG A 214 -6.30 -6.99 -10.28
N TRP A 215 -5.24 -7.03 -9.48
CA TRP A 215 -4.06 -6.20 -9.68
C TRP A 215 -3.49 -6.33 -11.11
N ARG A 216 -3.38 -7.57 -11.61
CA ARG A 216 -2.89 -7.85 -12.99
C ARG A 216 -3.79 -7.27 -14.10
N GLU A 217 -5.05 -7.05 -13.85
CA GLU A 217 -5.99 -6.47 -14.83
C GLU A 217 -5.90 -4.94 -14.92
N GLN A 218 -5.02 -4.36 -14.13
CA GLN A 218 -4.75 -2.92 -14.09
C GLN A 218 -3.34 -2.57 -14.61
N LEU A 219 -2.62 -3.57 -15.17
CA LEU A 219 -1.33 -3.39 -15.84
C LEU A 219 -1.50 -2.90 -17.26
#